data_7b043701b2e86b02b283b79724524fa6
#
_entry.id   7b043701b2e86b02b283b79724524fa6
#
_cell.length_a   1.000
_cell.length_b   1.000
_cell.length_c   1.000
_cell.angle_alpha   90.00
_cell.angle_beta   90.00
_cell.angle_gamma   90.00
#
_symmetry.space_group_name_H-M   'P 1'
#
loop_
_entity.id
_entity.type
_entity.pdbx_description
1 polymer ?
#
loop_
_entity_poly.entity_id
_entity_poly.type
_entity_poly.pdbx_seq_one_letter_code
_entity_poly.pdbx_strand_id
1 'polypeptide(L)'
;MRPTAEATKESETDSVDGVDPIQWTLAVQATESDIYLNGDKKVPAIEYEIWGEQAKDFAKKMERGLFIMQPDTVLAGEITLVAPVIPNVTTARRGGNDGTIAVPNTLRDSNGGNVKVTSVIKDAQGRVGTNGHLTPGVHLVTFSADGYNDVTSGVSVTDHS
;
A
#
# COMPACT_ATOMS: atom_id res chain seq x y z
N MET A 1 13.74 -8.21 14.15
CA MET A 1 14.71 -7.92 15.21
C MET A 1 14.48 -6.48 15.66
N ARG A 2 14.25 -6.22 16.93
CA ARG A 2 14.06 -4.84 17.42
C ARG A 2 15.42 -4.25 17.70
N PRO A 3 15.73 -3.00 17.31
CA PRO A 3 16.94 -2.35 17.75
C PRO A 3 16.95 -2.28 19.28
N THR A 4 18.09 -2.55 19.87
CA THR A 4 18.26 -2.45 21.32
C THR A 4 18.51 -1.00 21.66
N ALA A 5 17.70 -0.43 22.54
CA ALA A 5 17.91 0.92 23.09
C ALA A 5 18.04 0.82 24.60
N GLU A 6 18.99 1.54 25.15
CA GLU A 6 19.16 1.70 26.59
C GLU A 6 18.71 3.10 26.99
N ALA A 7 17.81 3.16 27.96
CA ALA A 7 17.26 4.41 28.44
C ALA A 7 17.75 4.66 29.87
N THR A 8 18.34 5.84 30.12
CA THR A 8 18.80 6.24 31.40
C THR A 8 18.05 7.50 31.87
N LYS A 9 17.49 7.49 33.09
CA LYS A 9 16.89 8.69 33.69
C LYS A 9 17.99 9.62 34.14
N GLU A 10 18.13 10.79 33.52
CA GLU A 10 19.19 11.74 33.85
C GLU A 10 18.81 12.72 34.98
N SER A 11 17.57 13.21 35.02
CA SER A 11 17.12 14.10 36.07
C SER A 11 15.62 14.11 36.26
N GLU A 12 15.18 14.41 37.47
CA GLU A 12 13.81 14.73 37.82
C GLU A 12 13.85 16.05 38.58
N THR A 13 13.14 17.06 38.05
CA THR A 13 13.02 18.35 38.72
C THR A 13 11.59 18.51 39.19
N ASP A 14 11.37 18.56 40.49
CA ASP A 14 10.09 18.86 41.12
C ASP A 14 10.07 20.31 41.54
N SER A 15 9.07 21.08 41.09
CA SER A 15 8.91 22.46 41.50
C SER A 15 7.88 22.54 42.64
N VAL A 16 8.30 23.07 43.77
CA VAL A 16 7.47 23.19 44.98
C VAL A 16 6.37 24.24 44.84
N ASP A 17 6.44 25.13 43.87
CA ASP A 17 5.50 26.24 43.67
C ASP A 17 4.33 25.93 42.69
N GLY A 18 4.23 24.72 42.18
CA GLY A 18 3.08 24.24 41.40
C GLY A 18 2.80 24.96 40.09
N VAL A 19 3.72 25.81 39.61
CA VAL A 19 3.57 26.60 38.39
C VAL A 19 4.33 26.00 37.18
N ASP A 20 5.40 25.25 37.47
CA ASP A 20 6.17 24.60 36.40
C ASP A 20 5.80 23.13 36.25
N PRO A 21 5.57 22.67 35.04
CA PRO A 21 5.31 21.25 34.80
C PRO A 21 6.54 20.42 35.15
N ILE A 22 6.31 19.24 35.75
CA ILE A 22 7.37 18.27 36.03
C ILE A 22 8.01 17.89 34.69
N GLN A 23 9.28 18.20 34.51
CA GLN A 23 10.03 17.82 33.33
C GLN A 23 10.80 16.53 33.57
N TRP A 24 10.56 15.58 32.72
CA TRP A 24 11.32 14.35 32.66
C TRP A 24 12.29 14.40 31.50
N THR A 25 13.58 14.26 31.76
CA THR A 25 14.56 14.11 30.69
C THR A 25 14.94 12.63 30.58
N LEU A 26 14.69 12.04 29.45
CA LEU A 26 15.05 10.67 29.15
C LEU A 26 16.15 10.69 28.09
N ALA A 27 17.37 10.27 28.47
CA ALA A 27 18.42 10.01 27.50
C ALA A 27 18.25 8.60 26.94
N VAL A 28 18.07 8.49 25.62
CA VAL A 28 17.98 7.22 24.91
C VAL A 28 19.19 7.10 24.01
N GLN A 29 20.03 6.11 24.29
CA GLN A 29 21.14 5.76 23.41
C GLN A 29 20.73 4.57 22.55
N ALA A 30 20.60 4.79 21.24
CA ALA A 30 20.33 3.73 20.30
C ALA A 30 21.65 3.14 19.76
N THR A 31 21.70 1.83 19.66
CA THR A 31 22.81 1.11 19.02
C THR A 31 22.59 1.00 17.53
N GLU A 32 23.66 0.84 16.76
CA GLU A 32 23.57 0.61 15.30
C GLU A 32 22.63 -0.56 14.99
N SER A 33 21.82 -0.36 13.96
CA SER A 33 20.86 -1.36 13.50
C SER A 33 21.31 -1.96 12.16
N ASP A 34 21.18 -3.26 12.04
CA ASP A 34 21.39 -3.94 10.73
C ASP A 34 20.27 -3.63 9.72
N ILE A 35 19.20 -2.99 10.18
CA ILE A 35 18.00 -2.71 9.40
C ILE A 35 18.04 -1.31 8.81
N TYR A 36 18.56 -0.34 9.56
CA TYR A 36 18.57 1.06 9.13
C TYR A 36 19.90 1.44 8.51
N LEU A 37 19.85 1.86 7.25
CA LEU A 37 21.03 2.25 6.49
C LEU A 37 20.86 3.71 6.01
N ASN A 38 21.93 4.45 6.07
CA ASN A 38 22.08 5.75 5.38
C ASN A 38 23.18 5.58 4.32
N GLY A 39 22.76 5.30 3.08
CA GLY A 39 23.65 4.74 2.08
C GLY A 39 24.16 3.35 2.55
N ASP A 40 25.48 3.18 2.60
CA ASP A 40 26.12 1.93 3.07
C ASP A 40 26.42 1.94 4.58
N LYS A 41 26.06 3.00 5.30
CA LYS A 41 26.35 3.12 6.73
C LYS A 41 25.16 2.69 7.57
N LYS A 42 25.42 1.82 8.54
CA LYS A 42 24.44 1.49 9.58
C LYS A 42 24.18 2.69 10.48
N VAL A 43 22.91 2.98 10.73
CA VAL A 43 22.49 4.06 11.63
C VAL A 43 21.59 3.53 12.75
N PRO A 44 21.62 4.13 13.94
CA PRO A 44 20.86 3.62 15.08
C PRO A 44 19.36 3.82 14.92
N ALA A 45 18.95 4.91 14.30
CA ALA A 45 17.55 5.24 14.09
C ALA A 45 17.39 6.18 12.90
N ILE A 46 16.19 6.18 12.34
CA ILE A 46 15.77 7.12 11.30
C ILE A 46 14.48 7.78 11.78
N GLU A 47 14.42 9.11 11.70
CA GLU A 47 13.25 9.90 12.06
C GLU A 47 12.56 10.40 10.79
N TYR A 48 11.24 10.30 10.76
CA TYR A 48 10.42 10.78 9.66
C TYR A 48 9.24 11.58 10.18
N GLU A 49 9.02 12.72 9.57
CA GLU A 49 7.81 13.51 9.80
C GLU A 49 6.90 13.37 8.58
N ILE A 50 5.70 12.85 8.79
CA ILE A 50 4.72 12.64 7.73
C ILE A 50 3.41 13.30 8.12
N TRP A 51 2.86 14.14 7.25
CA TRP A 51 1.70 14.95 7.50
C TRP A 51 0.51 14.63 6.59
N GLY A 52 -0.70 14.91 7.07
CA GLY A 52 -1.92 14.82 6.28
C GLY A 52 -2.36 13.40 5.91
N GLU A 53 -2.91 13.23 4.72
CA GLU A 53 -3.42 11.93 4.25
C GLU A 53 -2.32 10.86 4.11
N GLN A 54 -1.10 11.27 3.78
CA GLN A 54 0.05 10.37 3.68
C GLN A 54 0.37 9.70 5.03
N ALA A 55 0.07 10.35 6.15
CA ALA A 55 0.28 9.78 7.47
C ALA A 55 -0.63 8.56 7.72
N LYS A 56 -1.85 8.55 7.18
CA LYS A 56 -2.78 7.43 7.31
C LYS A 56 -2.29 6.21 6.53
N ASP A 57 -1.82 6.42 5.31
CA ASP A 57 -1.28 5.34 4.49
C ASP A 57 0.01 4.78 5.07
N PHE A 58 0.84 5.67 5.62
CA PHE A 58 2.05 5.28 6.33
C PHE A 58 1.74 4.41 7.55
N ALA A 59 0.78 4.82 8.40
CA ALA A 59 0.37 4.07 9.57
C ALA A 59 -0.11 2.66 9.19
N LYS A 60 -0.95 2.53 8.15
CA LYS A 60 -1.41 1.25 7.63
C LYS A 60 -0.28 0.35 7.12
N LYS A 61 0.72 0.92 6.45
CA LYS A 61 1.91 0.20 6.01
C LYS A 61 2.72 -0.30 7.20
N MET A 62 2.87 0.53 8.25
CA MET A 62 3.56 0.15 9.48
C MET A 62 2.87 -0.99 10.23
N GLU A 63 1.54 -0.95 10.35
CA GLU A 63 0.76 -2.02 10.99
C GLU A 63 0.94 -3.38 10.31
N ARG A 64 1.18 -3.40 9.02
CA ARG A 64 1.44 -4.62 8.25
C ARG A 64 2.87 -5.15 8.39
N GLY A 65 3.74 -4.45 9.09
CA GLY A 65 5.16 -4.82 9.22
C GLY A 65 5.95 -4.72 7.90
N LEU A 66 5.41 -3.99 6.92
CA LEU A 66 5.95 -3.89 5.55
C LEU A 66 6.92 -2.74 5.37
N PHE A 67 7.46 -2.19 6.45
CA PHE A 67 8.11 -0.91 6.38
C PHE A 67 9.52 -0.92 6.95
N ILE A 68 10.50 -0.82 6.06
CA ILE A 68 11.86 -0.43 6.38
C ILE A 68 12.17 0.81 5.55
N MET A 69 12.23 1.99 6.18
CA MET A 69 12.60 3.21 5.48
C MET A 69 14.11 3.35 5.36
N GLN A 70 14.56 3.73 4.18
CA GLN A 70 15.92 4.20 3.95
C GLN A 70 15.88 5.69 3.56
N PRO A 71 16.80 6.52 4.05
CA PRO A 71 16.74 7.97 3.94
C PRO A 71 16.60 8.54 2.53
N ASP A 72 17.14 7.93 1.53
CA ASP A 72 17.16 8.47 0.15
C ASP A 72 16.27 7.70 -0.83
N THR A 73 15.52 6.75 -0.35
CA THR A 73 14.57 6.04 -1.17
C THR A 73 13.18 6.54 -0.87
N VAL A 74 12.55 7.15 -1.84
CA VAL A 74 11.09 7.25 -1.91
C VAL A 74 10.57 5.86 -1.63
N LEU A 75 10.14 5.62 -0.35
CA LEU A 75 9.57 4.37 0.10
C LEU A 75 10.17 3.16 -0.65
N ALA A 76 11.41 2.78 -0.28
CA ALA A 76 12.05 1.62 -0.90
C ALA A 76 11.11 0.42 -0.77
N GLY A 77 10.57 -0.01 -1.88
CA GLY A 77 9.63 -1.10 -1.93
C GLY A 77 8.22 -0.73 -1.51
N GLU A 78 7.63 0.30 -2.14
CA GLU A 78 6.18 0.37 -2.17
C GLU A 78 5.68 -1.00 -2.63
N ILE A 79 5.05 -1.75 -1.72
CA ILE A 79 4.47 -3.03 -2.09
C ILE A 79 3.28 -2.73 -2.95
N THR A 80 3.43 -3.01 -4.22
CA THR A 80 2.41 -2.76 -5.22
C THR A 80 1.60 -4.01 -5.49
N LEU A 81 0.34 -3.84 -5.86
CA LEU A 81 -0.43 -4.94 -6.42
C LEU A 81 0.14 -5.31 -7.79
N VAL A 82 0.16 -6.60 -8.08
CA VAL A 82 0.49 -7.10 -9.42
C VAL A 82 -0.78 -7.17 -10.25
N ALA A 83 -0.85 -6.39 -11.32
CA ALA A 83 -2.00 -6.38 -12.22
C ALA A 83 -2.19 -7.78 -12.85
N PRO A 84 -3.37 -8.38 -12.77
CA PRO A 84 -3.63 -9.70 -13.35
C PRO A 84 -3.77 -9.62 -14.87
N VAL A 85 -3.41 -10.67 -15.55
CA VAL A 85 -3.80 -10.85 -16.96
C VAL A 85 -5.19 -11.42 -17.00
N ILE A 86 -6.13 -10.66 -17.56
CA ILE A 86 -7.52 -11.11 -17.75
C ILE A 86 -7.65 -11.62 -19.20
N PRO A 87 -8.02 -12.87 -19.41
CA PRO A 87 -8.22 -13.40 -20.77
C PRO A 87 -9.32 -12.64 -21.51
N ASN A 88 -9.10 -12.41 -22.80
CA ASN A 88 -10.13 -11.90 -23.70
C ASN A 88 -11.28 -12.90 -23.82
N VAL A 89 -12.47 -12.39 -23.97
CA VAL A 89 -13.70 -13.20 -24.06
C VAL A 89 -14.51 -12.82 -25.29
N THR A 90 -15.42 -13.70 -25.68
CA THR A 90 -16.37 -13.47 -26.79
C THR A 90 -17.78 -13.48 -26.22
N THR A 91 -18.65 -12.60 -26.72
CA THR A 91 -20.07 -12.60 -26.33
C THR A 91 -20.72 -13.92 -26.78
N ALA A 92 -21.73 -14.39 -26.07
CA ALA A 92 -22.42 -15.61 -26.42
C ALA A 92 -23.31 -15.44 -27.67
N ARG A 93 -23.72 -14.22 -28.01
CA ARG A 93 -24.58 -13.87 -29.11
C ARG A 93 -23.99 -12.71 -29.91
N ARG A 94 -24.22 -12.72 -31.22
CA ARG A 94 -23.86 -11.61 -32.09
C ARG A 94 -24.60 -10.34 -31.71
N GLY A 95 -23.86 -9.24 -31.54
CA GLY A 95 -24.39 -7.98 -31.03
C GLY A 95 -24.87 -8.07 -29.60
N GLY A 96 -24.47 -9.12 -28.86
CA GLY A 96 -24.85 -9.34 -27.47
C GLY A 96 -24.19 -8.37 -26.51
N ASN A 97 -24.85 -8.17 -25.37
CA ASN A 97 -24.30 -7.48 -24.18
C ASN A 97 -24.20 -8.47 -23.04
N ASP A 98 -23.71 -9.66 -23.31
CA ASP A 98 -23.62 -10.78 -22.37
C ASP A 98 -22.16 -11.19 -22.07
N GLY A 99 -21.22 -10.32 -22.40
CA GLY A 99 -19.79 -10.55 -22.13
C GLY A 99 -19.55 -10.74 -20.63
N THR A 100 -18.85 -11.82 -20.28
CA THR A 100 -18.48 -12.17 -18.92
C THR A 100 -16.99 -12.41 -18.85
N ILE A 101 -16.31 -11.71 -17.95
CA ILE A 101 -14.87 -11.83 -17.72
C ILE A 101 -14.58 -12.44 -16.36
N ALA A 102 -13.47 -13.16 -16.27
CA ALA A 102 -13.00 -13.71 -15.00
C ALA A 102 -12.25 -12.63 -14.21
N VAL A 103 -12.91 -12.05 -13.22
CA VAL A 103 -12.33 -11.01 -12.37
C VAL A 103 -11.91 -11.63 -11.04
N PRO A 104 -10.60 -11.67 -10.73
CA PRO A 104 -10.13 -12.20 -9.45
C PRO A 104 -10.54 -11.26 -8.30
N ASN A 105 -10.85 -11.84 -7.16
CA ASN A 105 -11.11 -11.12 -5.91
C ASN A 105 -9.88 -11.05 -4.99
N THR A 106 -8.78 -11.66 -5.42
CA THR A 106 -7.51 -11.68 -4.72
C THR A 106 -6.38 -11.52 -5.74
N LEU A 107 -5.47 -10.60 -5.49
CA LEU A 107 -4.25 -10.41 -6.28
C LEU A 107 -3.02 -10.72 -5.45
N ARG A 108 -1.91 -10.93 -6.13
CA ARG A 108 -0.60 -10.95 -5.47
C ARG A 108 -0.03 -9.54 -5.38
N ASP A 109 0.67 -9.27 -4.31
CA ASP A 109 1.54 -8.11 -4.23
C ASP A 109 2.96 -8.42 -4.73
N SER A 110 3.80 -7.40 -4.82
CA SER A 110 5.18 -7.54 -5.28
C SER A 110 6.07 -8.42 -4.38
N ASN A 111 5.64 -8.68 -3.14
CA ASN A 111 6.30 -9.60 -2.20
C ASN A 111 5.74 -11.02 -2.24
N GLY A 112 4.76 -11.27 -3.12
CA GLY A 112 4.12 -12.59 -3.27
C GLY A 112 2.98 -12.84 -2.28
N GLY A 113 2.61 -11.86 -1.46
CA GLY A 113 1.46 -11.93 -0.54
C GLY A 113 0.13 -11.93 -1.29
N ASN A 114 -0.90 -12.55 -0.74
CA ASN A 114 -2.25 -12.53 -1.28
C ASN A 114 -3.04 -11.39 -0.65
N VAL A 115 -3.60 -10.52 -1.49
CA VAL A 115 -4.34 -9.32 -1.09
C VAL A 115 -5.75 -9.40 -1.63
N LYS A 116 -6.74 -9.29 -0.76
CA LYS A 116 -8.15 -9.20 -1.15
C LYS A 116 -8.40 -7.84 -1.79
N VAL A 117 -9.01 -7.83 -2.98
CA VAL A 117 -9.26 -6.62 -3.76
C VAL A 117 -10.73 -6.44 -4.07
N THR A 118 -11.13 -5.19 -4.28
CA THR A 118 -12.37 -4.81 -4.94
C THR A 118 -12.07 -4.44 -6.38
N SER A 119 -13.05 -4.58 -7.29
CA SER A 119 -12.84 -4.26 -8.69
C SER A 119 -13.97 -3.45 -9.28
N VAL A 120 -13.63 -2.58 -10.22
CA VAL A 120 -14.59 -1.80 -11.02
C VAL A 120 -14.25 -1.97 -12.49
N ILE A 121 -15.24 -2.32 -13.29
CA ILE A 121 -15.10 -2.48 -14.74
C ILE A 121 -15.61 -1.20 -15.42
N LYS A 122 -14.83 -0.64 -16.34
CA LYS A 122 -15.23 0.52 -17.14
C LYS A 122 -15.01 0.25 -18.62
N ASP A 123 -15.89 0.77 -19.47
CA ASP A 123 -15.67 0.76 -20.92
C ASP A 123 -14.67 1.84 -21.37
N ALA A 124 -14.37 1.89 -22.65
CA ALA A 124 -13.45 2.88 -23.23
C ALA A 124 -13.93 4.33 -23.05
N GLN A 125 -15.19 4.57 -22.74
CA GLN A 125 -15.79 5.88 -22.47
C GLN A 125 -15.83 6.19 -20.96
N GLY A 126 -15.29 5.31 -20.11
CA GLY A 126 -15.27 5.46 -18.67
C GLY A 126 -16.58 5.11 -17.95
N ARG A 127 -17.57 4.57 -18.64
CA ARG A 127 -18.84 4.16 -18.03
C ARG A 127 -18.66 2.83 -17.30
N VAL A 128 -19.25 2.72 -16.11
CA VAL A 128 -19.19 1.51 -15.31
C VAL A 128 -20.02 0.41 -15.94
N GLY A 129 -19.39 -0.75 -16.17
CA GLY A 129 -20.02 -1.95 -16.68
C GLY A 129 -20.30 -2.97 -15.58
N THR A 130 -21.32 -3.79 -15.80
CA THR A 130 -21.63 -4.94 -14.94
C THR A 130 -21.10 -6.20 -15.58
N ASN A 131 -20.34 -7.00 -14.86
CA ASN A 131 -19.85 -8.30 -15.35
C ASN A 131 -21.05 -9.21 -15.69
N GLY A 132 -21.00 -9.89 -16.82
CA GLY A 132 -22.14 -10.62 -17.36
C GLY A 132 -23.04 -9.80 -18.30
N HIS A 133 -22.79 -8.48 -18.40
CA HIS A 133 -23.51 -7.55 -19.27
C HIS A 133 -22.56 -6.65 -20.07
N LEU A 134 -21.37 -7.14 -20.40
CA LEU A 134 -20.38 -6.35 -21.13
C LEU A 134 -20.65 -6.43 -22.64
N THR A 135 -20.63 -5.26 -23.27
CA THR A 135 -20.74 -5.15 -24.74
C THR A 135 -19.38 -5.41 -25.39
N PRO A 136 -19.37 -5.81 -26.69
CA PRO A 136 -18.12 -5.88 -27.44
C PRO A 136 -17.33 -4.57 -27.37
N GLY A 137 -16.02 -4.68 -27.14
CA GLY A 137 -15.11 -3.55 -27.00
C GLY A 137 -14.01 -3.80 -25.99
N VAL A 138 -13.23 -2.74 -25.73
CA VAL A 138 -12.18 -2.77 -24.72
C VAL A 138 -12.75 -2.29 -23.38
N HIS A 139 -12.48 -3.07 -22.35
CA HIS A 139 -12.83 -2.74 -20.98
C HIS A 139 -11.59 -2.67 -20.11
N LEU A 140 -11.62 -1.78 -19.13
CA LEU A 140 -10.58 -1.62 -18.13
C LEU A 140 -11.13 -2.08 -16.78
N VAL A 141 -10.41 -2.99 -16.14
CA VAL A 141 -10.73 -3.48 -14.79
C VAL A 141 -9.73 -2.87 -13.82
N THR A 142 -10.19 -1.99 -12.95
CA THR A 142 -9.40 -1.37 -11.91
C THR A 142 -9.58 -2.15 -10.61
N PHE A 143 -8.50 -2.55 -10.00
CA PHE A 143 -8.46 -3.26 -8.73
C PHE A 143 -7.93 -2.33 -7.64
N SER A 144 -8.63 -2.31 -6.53
CA SER A 144 -8.31 -1.47 -5.37
C SER A 144 -8.24 -2.31 -4.10
N ALA A 145 -7.26 -2.02 -3.26
CA ALA A 145 -7.14 -2.60 -1.93
C ALA A 145 -6.64 -1.54 -0.94
N ASP A 146 -7.06 -1.66 0.31
CA ASP A 146 -6.68 -0.71 1.35
C ASP A 146 -5.16 -0.71 1.57
N GLY A 147 -4.55 0.48 1.47
CA GLY A 147 -3.10 0.71 1.59
C GLY A 147 -2.26 0.28 0.38
N TYR A 148 -2.86 0.09 -0.79
CA TYR A 148 -2.18 -0.13 -2.06
C TYR A 148 -2.64 0.89 -3.09
N ASN A 149 -1.78 1.18 -4.06
CA ASN A 149 -2.19 1.92 -5.23
C ASN A 149 -3.04 1.03 -6.14
N ASP A 150 -4.03 1.64 -6.79
CA ASP A 150 -4.87 0.95 -7.74
C ASP A 150 -4.06 0.40 -8.91
N VAL A 151 -4.41 -0.78 -9.36
CA VAL A 151 -3.86 -1.36 -10.60
C VAL A 151 -4.97 -1.66 -11.59
N THR A 152 -4.66 -1.51 -12.87
CA THR A 152 -5.66 -1.66 -13.95
C THR A 152 -5.19 -2.69 -14.95
N SER A 153 -6.12 -3.55 -15.36
CA SER A 153 -5.94 -4.53 -16.45
C SER A 153 -6.91 -4.27 -17.58
N GLY A 154 -6.41 -4.33 -18.80
CA GLY A 154 -7.24 -4.26 -20.00
C GLY A 154 -7.74 -5.64 -20.41
N VAL A 155 -8.96 -5.71 -20.90
CA VAL A 155 -9.56 -6.92 -21.48
C VAL A 155 -10.39 -6.57 -22.70
N SER A 156 -10.36 -7.40 -23.73
CA SER A 156 -11.19 -7.24 -24.92
C SER A 156 -12.35 -8.22 -24.88
N VAL A 157 -13.55 -7.69 -25.07
CA VAL A 157 -14.75 -8.46 -25.33
C VAL A 157 -15.02 -8.42 -26.86
N THR A 158 -14.90 -9.55 -27.53
CA THR A 158 -15.14 -9.65 -28.97
C THR A 158 -16.60 -10.03 -29.24
N ASP A 159 -17.13 -9.58 -30.35
CA ASP A 159 -18.46 -9.99 -30.76
C ASP A 159 -18.43 -11.43 -31.27
N HIS A 160 -19.52 -12.17 -31.09
CA HIS A 160 -19.70 -13.50 -31.64
C HIS A 160 -19.85 -13.37 -33.17
N SER A 161 -19.06 -14.11 -33.93
CA SER A 161 -19.09 -14.13 -35.38
C SER A 161 -20.33 -14.85 -35.93
#